data_84f9e33b7d89245bf284f80b1757c24d
#
_entry.id   84f9e33b7d89245bf284f80b1757c24d
#
_cell.length_a   1.000
_cell.length_b   1.000
_cell.length_c   1.000
_cell.angle_alpha   90.00
_cell.angle_beta   90.00
_cell.angle_gamma   90.00
#
_symmetry.space_group_name_H-M   'P 1'
#
loop_
_entity.id
_entity.type
_entity.pdbx_description
1 polymer ?
#
loop_
_entity_poly.entity_id
_entity_poly.type
_entity_poly.pdbx_seq_one_letter_code
_entity_poly.pdbx_strand_id
1 'polypeptide(L)'
;MSNLRWSKINSFTNNCHSKVLENYRPCPICGSIDSKTVMGIDRFQYYLDSEEVPKLFDVKESICLECFTIYLNPCYSEYGFNYLFSEAGQSYGSTEVHTDEQVSWLKDNKLLRDGCCVLDVGCYDGNFLSKLPKNIKKVGVDIDELAIERGRKVHQQINISFFTGDFETFSYDEVEPDTITMYHVLEHLPRPVEVLKKLRSISKLSTKIVVEVPIIEDGNTNDINGFFSIQHTTHFSSNSLKNCLTQAGWNIEKEYKTSDYNGYRVIASINASENEDTVLIKDKNDWCCLNSSLSSWYDAIGSVENIVQSIEKRKYFVIWGGGAHTEYLYQTTSFFHVHNKSDFIILDSDPLKVGKTWRGLSVYNPSIAKDIDWSITNLLISSYGGQESIAKEASEIGVPSTCIIKLYETIRRY
;
A
#
# COMPACT_ATOMS: atom_id res chain seq x y z
N MET A 1 -11.65 -22.72 -24.25
CA MET A 1 -10.40 -22.48 -25.04
C MET A 1 -9.53 -21.34 -24.53
N SER A 2 -9.91 -20.68 -23.44
CA SER A 2 -9.15 -19.54 -22.83
C SER A 2 -7.88 -19.95 -22.07
N ASN A 3 -7.81 -21.18 -21.58
CA ASN A 3 -6.71 -21.64 -20.71
C ASN A 3 -5.37 -21.90 -21.44
N LEU A 4 -5.37 -22.05 -22.74
CA LEU A 4 -4.16 -22.42 -23.49
C LEU A 4 -3.21 -21.23 -23.75
N ARG A 5 -3.70 -19.98 -23.76
CA ARG A 5 -2.87 -18.78 -24.02
C ARG A 5 -2.13 -18.29 -22.77
N TRP A 6 -2.77 -18.38 -21.63
CA TRP A 6 -2.17 -18.03 -20.34
C TRP A 6 -1.30 -19.16 -19.79
N SER A 7 -1.54 -20.42 -20.22
CA SER A 7 -0.74 -21.58 -19.81
C SER A 7 0.73 -21.51 -20.22
N LYS A 8 1.07 -20.83 -21.32
CA LYS A 8 2.49 -20.62 -21.69
C LYS A 8 3.21 -19.68 -20.70
N ILE A 9 2.56 -18.61 -20.27
CA ILE A 9 3.08 -17.72 -19.23
C ILE A 9 3.12 -18.47 -17.90
N ASN A 10 2.15 -19.32 -17.66
CA ASN A 10 2.03 -20.12 -16.44
C ASN A 10 3.10 -21.19 -16.28
N SER A 11 3.63 -21.77 -17.36
CA SER A 11 4.64 -22.85 -17.28
C SER A 11 6.03 -22.37 -16.85
N PHE A 12 6.36 -21.09 -17.02
CA PHE A 12 7.69 -20.52 -16.67
C PHE A 12 7.78 -20.00 -15.24
N THR A 13 6.68 -19.96 -14.48
CA THR A 13 6.62 -19.25 -13.18
C THR A 13 6.89 -20.11 -11.96
N ASN A 14 7.04 -21.41 -12.09
CA ASN A 14 7.27 -22.30 -10.95
C ASN A 14 8.57 -22.00 -10.17
N ASN A 15 9.58 -21.38 -10.81
CA ASN A 15 10.86 -21.06 -10.17
C ASN A 15 10.89 -19.66 -9.48
N CYS A 16 9.92 -18.79 -9.74
CA CYS A 16 9.88 -17.45 -9.13
C CYS A 16 9.17 -17.41 -7.79
N HIS A 17 8.18 -18.28 -7.57
CA HIS A 17 7.41 -18.36 -6.31
C HIS A 17 8.29 -18.52 -5.05
N SER A 18 9.31 -19.36 -5.11
CA SER A 18 10.15 -19.66 -3.95
C SER A 18 11.08 -18.53 -3.50
N LYS A 19 11.21 -17.45 -4.30
CA LYS A 19 12.08 -16.32 -3.97
C LYS A 19 11.32 -15.13 -3.38
N VAL A 20 10.06 -14.92 -3.77
CA VAL A 20 9.27 -13.74 -3.40
C VAL A 20 8.61 -13.93 -2.04
N LEU A 21 8.17 -15.14 -1.71
CA LEU A 21 7.50 -15.45 -0.45
C LEU A 21 8.37 -16.35 0.42
N GLU A 22 8.31 -16.10 1.72
CA GLU A 22 8.81 -17.01 2.75
C GLU A 22 7.80 -18.12 3.06
N ASN A 23 8.20 -19.04 3.91
CA ASN A 23 7.29 -20.02 4.50
C ASN A 23 6.27 -19.34 5.43
N TYR A 24 5.22 -20.09 5.81
CA TYR A 24 4.26 -19.64 6.81
C TYR A 24 4.98 -19.17 8.08
N ARG A 25 4.51 -18.05 8.62
CA ARG A 25 5.07 -17.41 9.82
C ARG A 25 4.04 -17.36 10.96
N PRO A 26 4.49 -17.26 12.22
CA PRO A 26 3.63 -16.90 13.33
C PRO A 26 3.00 -15.51 13.15
N CYS A 27 1.94 -15.23 13.90
CA CYS A 27 1.35 -13.90 13.97
C CYS A 27 2.42 -12.84 14.31
N PRO A 28 2.56 -11.77 13.52
CA PRO A 28 3.62 -10.77 13.71
C PRO A 28 3.44 -9.93 14.98
N ILE A 29 2.31 -10.04 15.67
CA ILE A 29 2.01 -9.28 16.90
C ILE A 29 2.13 -10.16 18.14
N CYS A 30 1.41 -11.29 18.20
CA CYS A 30 1.37 -12.11 19.41
C CYS A 30 2.22 -13.40 19.35
N GLY A 31 2.81 -13.72 18.19
CA GLY A 31 3.63 -14.91 18.02
C GLY A 31 2.84 -16.23 17.91
N SER A 32 1.51 -16.22 17.97
CA SER A 32 0.71 -17.45 17.85
C SER A 32 0.84 -18.05 16.45
N ILE A 33 0.89 -19.38 16.38
CA ILE A 33 0.84 -20.14 15.12
C ILE A 33 -0.59 -20.46 14.68
N ASP A 34 -1.57 -20.26 15.56
CA ASP A 34 -2.97 -20.55 15.28
C ASP A 34 -3.59 -19.44 14.42
N SER A 35 -3.79 -19.75 13.16
CA SER A 35 -4.35 -18.83 12.19
C SER A 35 -5.27 -19.53 11.19
N LYS A 36 -6.12 -18.73 10.54
CA LYS A 36 -7.02 -19.18 9.48
C LYS A 36 -6.89 -18.27 8.28
N THR A 37 -6.64 -18.84 7.09
CA THR A 37 -6.70 -18.10 5.83
C THR A 37 -8.13 -17.63 5.57
N VAL A 38 -8.31 -16.35 5.25
CA VAL A 38 -9.60 -15.70 5.06
C VAL A 38 -9.81 -15.19 3.63
N MET A 39 -8.71 -14.93 2.91
CA MET A 39 -8.73 -14.51 1.52
C MET A 39 -7.47 -15.00 0.82
N GLY A 40 -7.57 -15.33 -0.46
CA GLY A 40 -6.43 -15.69 -1.29
C GLY A 40 -6.66 -15.33 -2.75
N ILE A 41 -5.58 -14.87 -3.39
CA ILE A 41 -5.50 -14.66 -4.84
C ILE A 41 -4.26 -15.39 -5.32
N ASP A 42 -4.46 -16.36 -6.19
CA ASP A 42 -3.36 -17.17 -6.72
C ASP A 42 -2.70 -16.44 -7.90
N ARG A 43 -1.36 -16.52 -7.98
CA ARG A 43 -0.60 -16.08 -9.15
C ARG A 43 -0.79 -14.59 -9.48
N PHE A 44 -0.76 -13.74 -8.47
CA PHE A 44 -0.86 -12.29 -8.60
C PHE A 44 0.42 -11.70 -9.20
N GLN A 45 0.30 -10.82 -10.18
CA GLN A 45 1.40 -10.02 -10.71
C GLN A 45 1.28 -8.58 -10.23
N TYR A 46 2.11 -8.19 -9.29
CA TYR A 46 2.03 -6.83 -8.75
C TYR A 46 2.75 -5.80 -9.62
N TYR A 47 3.97 -6.10 -10.02
CA TYR A 47 4.77 -5.20 -10.83
C TYR A 47 4.83 -5.62 -12.29
N LEU A 48 5.03 -4.59 -13.13
CA LEU A 48 5.37 -4.78 -14.52
C LEU A 48 6.80 -5.31 -14.61
N ASP A 49 7.00 -6.33 -15.41
CA ASP A 49 8.33 -6.88 -15.64
C ASP A 49 8.97 -6.26 -16.89
N SER A 50 10.26 -5.97 -16.80
CA SER A 50 11.10 -5.73 -17.97
C SER A 50 11.52 -7.05 -18.63
N GLU A 51 11.31 -8.18 -17.96
CA GLU A 51 11.59 -9.53 -18.42
C GLU A 51 10.39 -10.15 -19.12
N GLU A 52 10.64 -11.14 -19.99
CA GLU A 52 9.55 -11.86 -20.69
C GLU A 52 8.66 -12.69 -19.75
N VAL A 53 9.18 -13.06 -18.57
CA VAL A 53 8.51 -13.93 -17.60
C VAL A 53 8.02 -13.11 -16.41
N PRO A 54 6.71 -12.98 -16.21
CA PRO A 54 6.17 -12.24 -15.08
C PRO A 54 6.46 -12.94 -13.75
N LYS A 55 6.80 -12.16 -12.72
CA LYS A 55 6.92 -12.63 -11.34
C LYS A 55 5.52 -12.74 -10.73
N LEU A 56 5.05 -13.97 -10.58
CA LEU A 56 3.73 -14.28 -10.00
C LEU A 56 3.92 -14.89 -8.61
N PHE A 57 3.04 -14.55 -7.68
CA PHE A 57 3.03 -15.13 -6.33
C PHE A 57 1.60 -15.24 -5.79
N ASP A 58 1.41 -16.15 -4.84
CA ASP A 58 0.11 -16.37 -4.22
C ASP A 58 -0.03 -15.46 -3.00
N VAL A 59 -1.01 -14.56 -3.04
CA VAL A 59 -1.35 -13.66 -1.93
C VAL A 59 -2.36 -14.38 -1.04
N LYS A 60 -2.06 -14.54 0.25
CA LYS A 60 -2.98 -15.15 1.22
C LYS A 60 -3.04 -14.33 2.49
N GLU A 61 -4.21 -13.86 2.82
CA GLU A 61 -4.48 -13.17 4.08
C GLU A 61 -4.99 -14.17 5.12
N SER A 62 -4.43 -14.11 6.29
CA SER A 62 -4.79 -14.96 7.42
C SER A 62 -5.16 -14.11 8.63
N ILE A 63 -6.09 -14.60 9.44
CA ILE A 63 -6.41 -14.03 10.74
C ILE A 63 -5.85 -14.89 11.86
N CYS A 64 -5.17 -14.28 12.80
CA CYS A 64 -4.73 -14.92 14.03
C CYS A 64 -5.95 -15.28 14.90
N LEU A 65 -6.02 -16.51 15.40
CA LEU A 65 -7.13 -16.93 16.25
C LEU A 65 -6.96 -16.51 17.72
N GLU A 66 -5.75 -16.02 18.09
CA GLU A 66 -5.48 -15.52 19.43
C GLU A 66 -5.73 -14.02 19.60
N CYS A 67 -5.29 -13.16 18.69
CA CYS A 67 -5.41 -11.71 18.82
C CYS A 67 -6.18 -11.05 17.69
N PHE A 68 -6.75 -11.81 16.76
CA PHE A 68 -7.52 -11.37 15.59
C PHE A 68 -6.79 -10.43 14.62
N THR A 69 -5.47 -10.33 14.73
CA THR A 69 -4.66 -9.62 13.73
C THR A 69 -4.78 -10.30 12.38
N ILE A 70 -4.98 -9.51 11.33
CA ILE A 70 -5.01 -9.97 9.94
C ILE A 70 -3.62 -9.69 9.34
N TYR A 71 -3.05 -10.67 8.66
CA TYR A 71 -1.71 -10.55 8.12
C TYR A 71 -1.47 -11.47 6.92
N LEU A 72 -0.55 -11.06 6.06
CA LEU A 72 -0.10 -11.84 4.92
C LEU A 72 0.66 -13.09 5.38
N ASN A 73 0.20 -14.29 4.96
CA ASN A 73 0.81 -15.55 5.38
C ASN A 73 0.66 -16.65 4.29
N PRO A 74 1.72 -17.01 3.54
CA PRO A 74 3.13 -16.64 3.76
C PRO A 74 3.41 -15.15 3.54
N CYS A 75 4.47 -14.64 4.18
CA CYS A 75 4.92 -13.27 4.03
C CYS A 75 5.96 -13.15 2.91
N TYR A 76 6.29 -11.94 2.52
CA TYR A 76 7.39 -11.69 1.59
C TYR A 76 8.74 -12.06 2.21
N SER A 77 9.60 -12.71 1.41
CA SER A 77 11.02 -12.84 1.70
C SER A 77 11.72 -11.48 1.64
N GLU A 78 12.95 -11.38 2.09
CA GLU A 78 13.77 -10.18 1.92
C GLU A 78 13.87 -9.78 0.43
N TYR A 79 14.05 -10.76 -0.47
CA TYR A 79 14.02 -10.50 -1.91
C TYR A 79 12.67 -9.97 -2.38
N GLY A 80 11.56 -10.57 -1.95
CA GLY A 80 10.22 -10.14 -2.32
C GLY A 80 9.89 -8.75 -1.79
N PHE A 81 10.27 -8.46 -0.55
CA PHE A 81 10.10 -7.14 0.06
C PHE A 81 10.88 -6.06 -0.70
N ASN A 82 12.16 -6.28 -0.94
CA ASN A 82 12.98 -5.37 -1.71
C ASN A 82 12.44 -5.18 -3.12
N TYR A 83 12.01 -6.26 -3.78
CA TYR A 83 11.39 -6.20 -5.10
C TYR A 83 10.11 -5.35 -5.11
N LEU A 84 9.26 -5.47 -4.07
CA LEU A 84 8.01 -4.72 -3.97
C LEU A 84 8.24 -3.22 -3.72
N PHE A 85 9.28 -2.85 -2.99
CA PHE A 85 9.49 -1.45 -2.58
C PHE A 85 10.55 -0.71 -3.38
N SER A 86 11.53 -1.40 -3.99
CA SER A 86 12.56 -0.76 -4.81
C SER A 86 12.07 -0.25 -6.17
N GLU A 87 10.99 -0.84 -6.70
CA GLU A 87 10.42 -0.47 -8.01
C GLU A 87 9.02 0.18 -7.87
N ALA A 88 8.68 0.68 -6.69
CA ALA A 88 7.34 1.19 -6.39
C ALA A 88 6.89 2.38 -7.28
N GLY A 89 7.81 3.03 -7.97
CA GLY A 89 7.49 4.13 -8.87
C GLY A 89 7.21 5.45 -8.15
N GLN A 90 6.80 6.48 -8.88
CA GLN A 90 6.51 7.81 -8.32
C GLN A 90 5.13 7.94 -7.67
N SER A 91 4.33 6.87 -7.67
CA SER A 91 2.95 6.90 -7.17
C SER A 91 2.81 6.77 -5.65
N TYR A 92 3.93 6.67 -4.92
CA TYR A 92 3.96 6.67 -3.47
C TYR A 92 4.09 8.08 -2.90
N GLY A 93 3.43 8.32 -1.81
CA GLY A 93 3.52 9.55 -1.03
C GLY A 93 2.15 10.06 -0.58
N SER A 94 2.10 10.68 0.60
CA SER A 94 0.91 11.33 1.10
C SER A 94 0.57 12.55 0.23
N THR A 95 -0.72 12.83 0.07
CA THR A 95 -1.15 14.08 -0.55
C THR A 95 -0.72 15.27 0.31
N GLU A 96 -0.52 16.46 -0.32
CA GLU A 96 -0.17 17.67 0.44
C GLU A 96 -1.19 18.00 1.54
N VAL A 97 -2.47 17.73 1.31
CA VAL A 97 -3.56 17.98 2.26
C VAL A 97 -3.38 17.14 3.53
N HIS A 98 -3.06 15.85 3.39
CA HIS A 98 -2.83 14.98 4.55
C HIS A 98 -1.60 15.40 5.34
N THR A 99 -0.53 15.80 4.66
CA THR A 99 0.71 16.26 5.31
C THR A 99 0.48 17.52 6.16
N ASP A 100 -0.30 18.48 5.67
CA ASP A 100 -0.61 19.71 6.43
C ASP A 100 -1.46 19.42 7.68
N GLU A 101 -2.41 18.49 7.55
CA GLU A 101 -3.20 18.02 8.70
C GLU A 101 -2.32 17.32 9.74
N GLN A 102 -1.42 16.43 9.32
CA GLN A 102 -0.48 15.73 10.20
C GLN A 102 0.40 16.72 10.99
N VAL A 103 0.97 17.72 10.31
CA VAL A 103 1.79 18.76 10.97
C VAL A 103 0.97 19.60 11.95
N SER A 104 -0.25 20.01 11.56
CA SER A 104 -1.14 20.77 12.44
C SER A 104 -1.48 19.95 13.70
N TRP A 105 -1.83 18.69 13.50
CA TRP A 105 -2.17 17.79 14.60
C TRP A 105 -1.01 17.59 15.60
N LEU A 106 0.24 17.47 15.11
CA LEU A 106 1.41 17.40 15.99
C LEU A 106 1.58 18.67 16.83
N LYS A 107 1.35 19.86 16.23
CA LYS A 107 1.40 21.16 16.95
C LYS A 107 0.34 21.22 18.05
N ASP A 108 -0.90 20.86 17.72
CA ASP A 108 -2.03 20.88 18.65
C ASP A 108 -1.81 19.95 19.85
N ASN A 109 -1.10 18.83 19.62
CA ASN A 109 -0.71 17.90 20.67
C ASN A 109 0.63 18.23 21.35
N LYS A 110 1.22 19.41 21.07
CA LYS A 110 2.46 19.92 21.70
C LYS A 110 3.69 18.99 21.50
N LEU A 111 3.71 18.25 20.40
CA LEU A 111 4.80 17.34 20.05
C LEU A 111 5.95 18.04 19.30
N LEU A 112 5.73 19.28 18.85
CA LEU A 112 6.70 20.11 18.16
C LEU A 112 7.12 21.27 19.07
N ARG A 113 8.23 21.10 19.82
CA ARG A 113 8.83 22.12 20.68
C ARG A 113 10.09 22.68 20.03
N ASP A 114 10.45 23.91 20.33
CA ASP A 114 11.67 24.53 19.85
C ASP A 114 12.91 23.68 20.21
N GLY A 115 13.72 23.38 19.19
CA GLY A 115 14.94 22.61 19.35
C GLY A 115 14.73 21.11 19.50
N CYS A 116 13.49 20.60 19.48
CA CYS A 116 13.24 19.16 19.54
C CYS A 116 13.73 18.43 18.27
N CYS A 117 14.00 17.14 18.41
CA CYS A 117 14.35 16.24 17.30
C CYS A 117 13.13 15.41 16.91
N VAL A 118 12.73 15.51 15.64
CA VAL A 118 11.70 14.66 15.03
C VAL A 118 12.40 13.65 14.13
N LEU A 119 12.18 12.37 14.41
CA LEU A 119 12.56 11.23 13.57
C LEU A 119 11.33 10.72 12.83
N ASP A 120 11.35 10.83 11.50
CA ASP A 120 10.31 10.31 10.63
C ASP A 120 10.78 8.99 9.99
N VAL A 121 10.15 7.89 10.35
CA VAL A 121 10.44 6.55 9.87
C VAL A 121 9.50 6.24 8.70
N GLY A 122 10.07 5.98 7.52
CA GLY A 122 9.31 5.93 6.27
C GLY A 122 9.04 7.32 5.71
N CYS A 123 10.08 8.16 5.72
CA CYS A 123 9.95 9.57 5.36
C CYS A 123 9.78 9.84 3.85
N TYR A 124 9.94 8.83 3.00
CA TYR A 124 9.93 8.94 1.54
C TYR A 124 10.88 10.06 1.06
N ASP A 125 10.38 11.05 0.34
CA ASP A 125 11.16 12.21 -0.12
C ASP A 125 11.21 13.37 0.89
N GLY A 126 10.69 13.21 2.10
CA GLY A 126 10.75 14.19 3.18
C GLY A 126 9.75 15.33 3.07
N ASN A 127 8.69 15.20 2.27
CA ASN A 127 7.66 16.25 2.16
C ASN A 127 7.08 16.62 3.53
N PHE A 128 6.74 15.63 4.38
CA PHE A 128 6.28 15.88 5.75
C PHE A 128 7.32 16.66 6.58
N LEU A 129 8.57 16.21 6.60
CA LEU A 129 9.65 16.87 7.35
C LEU A 129 9.89 18.29 6.87
N SER A 130 9.70 18.57 5.58
CA SER A 130 9.90 19.91 5.00
C SER A 130 8.93 20.94 5.55
N LYS A 131 7.73 20.52 5.94
CA LYS A 131 6.66 21.37 6.49
C LYS A 131 6.77 21.61 7.99
N LEU A 132 7.66 20.92 8.69
CA LEU A 132 7.92 21.16 10.11
C LEU A 132 8.61 22.52 10.34
N PRO A 133 8.41 23.17 11.50
CA PRO A 133 9.07 24.42 11.86
C PRO A 133 10.59 24.39 11.64
N LYS A 134 11.19 25.55 11.29
CA LYS A 134 12.62 25.65 10.96
C LYS A 134 13.56 25.35 12.13
N ASN A 135 13.10 25.57 13.34
CA ASN A 135 13.87 25.41 14.60
C ASN A 135 13.82 23.99 15.16
N ILE A 136 13.33 23.00 14.40
CA ILE A 136 13.27 21.58 14.76
C ILE A 136 14.38 20.83 14.03
N LYS A 137 15.11 19.95 14.73
CA LYS A 137 16.02 18.97 14.12
C LYS A 137 15.18 17.90 13.42
N LYS A 138 15.41 17.68 12.13
CA LYS A 138 14.64 16.81 11.26
C LYS A 138 15.50 15.66 10.78
N VAL A 139 15.07 14.44 11.07
CA VAL A 139 15.74 13.22 10.64
C VAL A 139 14.74 12.35 9.91
N GLY A 140 15.07 11.93 8.71
CA GLY A 140 14.24 11.04 7.90
C GLY A 140 14.99 9.75 7.54
N VAL A 141 14.33 8.63 7.69
CA VAL A 141 14.85 7.31 7.29
C VAL A 141 13.85 6.64 6.37
N ASP A 142 14.31 6.16 5.21
CA ASP A 142 13.49 5.38 4.27
C ASP A 142 14.32 4.30 3.59
N ILE A 143 13.68 3.23 3.15
CA ILE A 143 14.32 2.15 2.40
C ILE A 143 14.50 2.51 0.92
N ASP A 144 13.68 3.42 0.38
CA ASP A 144 13.74 3.86 -1.02
C ASP A 144 14.83 4.91 -1.22
N GLU A 145 15.98 4.46 -1.72
CA GLU A 145 17.13 5.33 -2.01
C GLU A 145 16.80 6.42 -3.03
N LEU A 146 15.98 6.12 -4.04
CA LEU A 146 15.60 7.09 -5.08
C LEU A 146 14.70 8.20 -4.51
N ALA A 147 13.81 7.86 -3.58
CA ALA A 147 13.01 8.84 -2.88
C ALA A 147 13.89 9.75 -2.00
N ILE A 148 14.82 9.18 -1.26
CA ILE A 148 15.79 9.92 -0.42
C ILE A 148 16.66 10.85 -1.28
N GLU A 149 17.19 10.39 -2.41
CA GLU A 149 17.96 11.25 -3.31
C GLU A 149 17.12 12.39 -3.88
N ARG A 150 15.87 12.12 -4.23
CA ARG A 150 14.91 13.14 -4.69
C ARG A 150 14.66 14.17 -3.59
N GLY A 151 14.41 13.71 -2.35
CA GLY A 151 14.22 14.57 -1.19
C GLY A 151 15.41 15.48 -0.91
N ARG A 152 16.63 14.96 -0.97
CA ARG A 152 17.86 15.78 -0.83
C ARG A 152 17.96 16.87 -1.88
N LYS A 153 17.52 16.61 -3.11
CA LYS A 153 17.52 17.60 -4.22
C LYS A 153 16.42 18.65 -4.05
N VAL A 154 15.20 18.21 -3.73
CA VAL A 154 14.03 19.11 -3.62
C VAL A 154 14.13 19.99 -2.39
N HIS A 155 14.61 19.48 -1.25
CA HIS A 155 14.64 20.17 0.04
C HIS A 155 16.03 20.72 0.42
N GLN A 156 16.90 21.04 -0.56
CA GLN A 156 18.27 21.55 -0.32
C GLN A 156 18.36 22.75 0.62
N GLN A 157 17.32 23.60 0.65
CA GLN A 157 17.25 24.80 1.50
C GLN A 157 16.73 24.50 2.91
N ILE A 158 16.34 23.26 3.18
CA ILE A 158 15.78 22.82 4.46
C ILE A 158 16.78 21.87 5.12
N ASN A 159 17.11 22.13 6.38
CA ASN A 159 18.03 21.25 7.12
C ASN A 159 17.33 19.96 7.54
N ILE A 160 17.37 18.95 6.68
CA ILE A 160 16.86 17.59 6.93
C ILE A 160 18.02 16.61 6.78
N SER A 161 18.24 15.78 7.79
CA SER A 161 19.19 14.68 7.73
C SER A 161 18.48 13.45 7.16
N PHE A 162 18.79 13.08 5.92
CA PHE A 162 18.20 11.94 5.22
C PHE A 162 19.13 10.72 5.25
N PHE A 163 18.57 9.56 5.60
CA PHE A 163 19.26 8.28 5.63
C PHE A 163 18.48 7.23 4.83
N THR A 164 19.19 6.41 4.07
CA THR A 164 18.65 5.22 3.41
C THR A 164 18.94 4.01 4.28
N GLY A 165 17.94 3.20 4.57
CA GLY A 165 18.14 1.97 5.35
C GLY A 165 16.86 1.24 5.69
N ASP A 166 17.00 -0.06 5.92
CA ASP A 166 15.95 -0.91 6.47
C ASP A 166 15.74 -0.59 7.96
N PHE A 167 14.50 -0.36 8.36
CA PHE A 167 14.15 0.10 9.72
C PHE A 167 14.53 -0.90 10.82
N GLU A 168 14.62 -2.19 10.51
CA GLU A 168 15.03 -3.22 11.45
C GLU A 168 16.53 -3.27 11.64
N THR A 169 17.32 -2.97 10.61
CA THR A 169 18.79 -3.07 10.63
C THR A 169 19.50 -1.75 10.74
N PHE A 170 18.85 -0.63 10.40
CA PHE A 170 19.43 0.71 10.44
C PHE A 170 19.96 1.05 11.84
N SER A 171 21.20 1.60 11.94
CA SER A 171 21.74 2.12 13.19
C SER A 171 21.23 3.53 13.46
N TYR A 172 20.53 3.70 14.57
CA TYR A 172 20.02 5.01 15.03
C TYR A 172 20.96 5.67 16.06
N ASP A 173 22.22 5.22 16.20
CA ASP A 173 23.12 5.55 17.32
C ASP A 173 23.34 7.05 17.55
N GLU A 174 23.21 7.89 16.52
CA GLU A 174 23.36 9.35 16.63
C GLU A 174 22.02 10.10 16.69
N VAL A 175 20.90 9.37 16.77
CA VAL A 175 19.56 9.96 16.75
C VAL A 175 18.94 9.84 18.15
N GLU A 176 18.72 10.98 18.77
CA GLU A 176 18.00 11.09 20.06
C GLU A 176 16.64 11.78 19.83
N PRO A 177 15.60 11.05 19.44
CA PRO A 177 14.32 11.64 19.07
C PRO A 177 13.53 12.10 20.32
N ASP A 178 12.93 13.28 20.23
CA ASP A 178 11.88 13.73 21.14
C ASP A 178 10.51 13.26 20.65
N THR A 179 10.33 13.23 19.33
CA THR A 179 9.12 12.71 18.67
C THR A 179 9.54 11.78 17.53
N ILE A 180 8.93 10.60 17.46
CA ILE A 180 9.05 9.66 16.34
C ILE A 180 7.71 9.68 15.60
N THR A 181 7.74 9.69 14.27
CA THR A 181 6.56 9.60 13.43
C THR A 181 6.67 8.42 12.49
N MET A 182 5.54 7.70 12.29
CA MET A 182 5.36 6.62 11.31
C MET A 182 3.96 6.78 10.70
N TYR A 183 3.87 7.37 9.52
CA TYR A 183 2.61 7.58 8.81
C TYR A 183 2.48 6.63 7.65
N HIS A 184 1.56 5.66 7.73
CA HIS A 184 1.36 4.63 6.71
C HIS A 184 2.65 3.85 6.37
N VAL A 185 3.30 3.33 7.41
CA VAL A 185 4.55 2.56 7.31
C VAL A 185 4.44 1.21 8.01
N LEU A 186 3.85 1.20 9.22
CA LEU A 186 3.88 0.02 10.09
C LEU A 186 3.16 -1.18 9.47
N GLU A 187 2.12 -0.94 8.68
CA GLU A 187 1.37 -1.96 7.94
C GLU A 187 2.19 -2.70 6.88
N HIS A 188 3.24 -2.06 6.37
CA HIS A 188 4.14 -2.64 5.37
C HIS A 188 5.22 -3.54 5.99
N LEU A 189 5.47 -3.41 7.30
CA LEU A 189 6.59 -4.07 7.93
C LEU A 189 6.28 -5.54 8.27
N PRO A 190 7.15 -6.49 7.85
CA PRO A 190 6.97 -7.89 8.20
C PRO A 190 7.02 -8.15 9.71
N ARG A 191 7.82 -7.40 10.46
CA ARG A 191 8.04 -7.54 11.90
C ARG A 191 7.79 -6.23 12.65
N PRO A 192 6.52 -5.75 12.68
CA PRO A 192 6.22 -4.41 13.22
C PRO A 192 6.57 -4.26 14.70
N VAL A 193 6.38 -5.31 15.51
CA VAL A 193 6.72 -5.30 16.94
C VAL A 193 8.24 -5.13 17.14
N GLU A 194 9.06 -5.77 16.32
CA GLU A 194 10.52 -5.68 16.46
C GLU A 194 11.05 -4.29 16.07
N VAL A 195 10.49 -3.68 15.03
CA VAL A 195 10.81 -2.29 14.67
C VAL A 195 10.43 -1.33 15.79
N LEU A 196 9.23 -1.47 16.35
CA LEU A 196 8.78 -0.64 17.49
C LEU A 196 9.64 -0.84 18.75
N LYS A 197 10.10 -2.07 19.05
CA LYS A 197 11.06 -2.33 20.13
C LYS A 197 12.39 -1.64 19.88
N LYS A 198 12.89 -1.67 18.65
CA LYS A 198 14.11 -0.98 18.27
C LYS A 198 13.98 0.53 18.44
N LEU A 199 12.89 1.12 17.98
CA LEU A 199 12.61 2.54 18.17
C LEU A 199 12.49 2.89 19.66
N ARG A 200 11.92 2.01 20.50
CA ARG A 200 11.89 2.17 21.94
C ARG A 200 13.30 2.20 22.54
N SER A 201 14.21 1.34 22.07
CA SER A 201 15.56 1.23 22.63
C SER A 201 16.42 2.48 22.46
N ILE A 202 16.14 3.31 21.44
CA ILE A 202 16.81 4.58 21.18
C ILE A 202 16.10 5.80 21.79
N SER A 203 14.99 5.58 22.43
CA SER A 203 14.09 6.61 22.94
C SER A 203 14.38 6.95 24.40
N LYS A 204 14.20 8.22 24.76
CA LYS A 204 14.17 8.69 26.15
C LYS A 204 12.79 8.44 26.75
N LEU A 205 12.67 8.40 28.06
CA LEU A 205 11.37 8.26 28.75
C LEU A 205 10.35 9.37 28.32
N SER A 206 10.85 10.53 27.92
CA SER A 206 10.03 11.64 27.44
C SER A 206 9.66 11.55 25.95
N THR A 207 10.28 10.66 25.20
CA THR A 207 10.01 10.50 23.77
C THR A 207 8.58 10.03 23.54
N LYS A 208 7.92 10.61 22.54
CA LYS A 208 6.60 10.18 22.06
C LYS A 208 6.74 9.57 20.67
N ILE A 209 6.00 8.49 20.45
CA ILE A 209 5.82 7.94 19.12
C ILE A 209 4.40 8.24 18.62
N VAL A 210 4.31 8.64 17.36
CA VAL A 210 3.05 8.82 16.64
C VAL A 210 3.02 7.79 15.52
N VAL A 211 2.06 6.89 15.55
CA VAL A 211 1.84 5.87 14.52
C VAL A 211 0.47 6.09 13.90
N GLU A 212 0.42 6.11 12.59
CA GLU A 212 -0.83 6.17 11.82
C GLU A 212 -0.86 5.02 10.82
N VAL A 213 -1.95 4.28 10.81
CA VAL A 213 -2.20 3.15 9.89
C VAL A 213 -3.65 3.14 9.43
N PRO A 214 -3.96 2.55 8.25
CA PRO A 214 -5.34 2.24 7.90
C PRO A 214 -5.86 1.12 8.78
N ILE A 215 -7.15 1.21 9.16
CA ILE A 215 -7.80 0.20 10.01
C ILE A 215 -8.96 -0.48 9.32
N ILE A 216 -9.17 -1.76 9.65
CA ILE A 216 -10.22 -2.60 9.05
C ILE A 216 -11.64 -2.10 9.36
N GLU A 217 -11.83 -1.37 10.46
CA GLU A 217 -13.10 -0.75 10.83
C GLU A 217 -13.59 0.24 9.77
N ASP A 218 -12.67 0.84 9.00
CA ASP A 218 -12.95 1.72 7.85
C ASP A 218 -12.65 1.07 6.51
N GLY A 219 -12.44 -0.24 6.48
CA GLY A 219 -12.02 -0.99 5.30
C GLY A 219 -13.12 -1.21 4.25
N ASN A 220 -14.35 -0.72 4.48
CA ASN A 220 -15.42 -0.87 3.50
C ASN A 220 -15.19 0.05 2.29
N THR A 221 -15.09 -0.55 1.11
CA THR A 221 -14.78 0.16 -0.13
C THR A 221 -15.63 -0.34 -1.28
N ASN A 222 -15.75 0.46 -2.35
CA ASN A 222 -16.28 0.04 -3.64
C ASN A 222 -15.16 -0.15 -4.70
N ASP A 223 -13.89 -0.15 -4.26
CA ASP A 223 -12.74 -0.45 -5.10
C ASP A 223 -12.49 -1.97 -5.15
N ILE A 224 -12.22 -2.51 -6.34
CA ILE A 224 -11.82 -3.93 -6.50
C ILE A 224 -10.45 -4.25 -5.93
N ASN A 225 -9.60 -3.26 -5.67
CA ASN A 225 -8.36 -3.48 -4.89
C ASN A 225 -8.69 -3.87 -3.45
N GLY A 226 -9.84 -3.41 -2.94
CA GLY A 226 -10.25 -3.69 -1.57
C GLY A 226 -9.37 -3.03 -0.52
N PHE A 227 -9.63 -3.37 0.74
CA PHE A 227 -8.80 -2.98 1.88
C PHE A 227 -7.46 -3.73 1.91
N PHE A 228 -7.43 -4.94 1.32
CA PHE A 228 -6.29 -5.87 1.39
C PHE A 228 -5.25 -5.54 0.32
N SER A 229 -4.56 -4.41 0.51
CA SER A 229 -3.39 -4.10 -0.32
C SER A 229 -2.32 -5.16 -0.14
N ILE A 230 -1.82 -5.73 -1.23
CA ILE A 230 -0.77 -6.75 -1.18
C ILE A 230 0.57 -6.23 -0.64
N GLN A 231 0.73 -4.93 -0.51
CA GLN A 231 1.89 -4.33 0.13
C GLN A 231 1.78 -4.29 1.65
N HIS A 232 0.59 -4.42 2.19
CA HIS A 232 0.38 -4.47 3.62
C HIS A 232 0.64 -5.90 4.12
N THR A 233 1.72 -6.09 4.84
CA THR A 233 2.03 -7.39 5.46
C THR A 233 1.22 -7.62 6.74
N THR A 234 0.64 -6.56 7.29
CA THR A 234 -0.27 -6.58 8.45
C THR A 234 -1.41 -5.60 8.19
N HIS A 235 -2.65 -6.08 8.31
CA HIS A 235 -3.86 -5.23 8.23
C HIS A 235 -4.36 -4.98 9.65
N PHE A 236 -4.22 -3.75 10.09
CA PHE A 236 -4.54 -3.39 11.46
C PHE A 236 -6.06 -3.22 11.68
N SER A 237 -6.52 -3.58 12.88
CA SER A 237 -7.66 -2.97 13.56
C SER A 237 -7.13 -1.98 14.60
N SER A 238 -7.98 -1.15 15.16
CA SER A 238 -7.61 -0.29 16.29
C SER A 238 -7.04 -1.12 17.45
N ASN A 239 -7.61 -2.30 17.72
CA ASN A 239 -7.14 -3.21 18.76
C ASN A 239 -5.81 -3.87 18.43
N SER A 240 -5.61 -4.34 17.19
CA SER A 240 -4.34 -4.97 16.80
C SER A 240 -3.19 -3.98 16.76
N LEU A 241 -3.42 -2.70 16.43
CA LEU A 241 -2.41 -1.65 16.56
C LEU A 241 -2.04 -1.42 18.04
N LYS A 242 -3.02 -1.36 18.93
CA LYS A 242 -2.79 -1.26 20.38
C LYS A 242 -1.98 -2.45 20.90
N ASN A 243 -2.35 -3.65 20.50
CA ASN A 243 -1.59 -4.85 20.85
C ASN A 243 -0.14 -4.76 20.36
N CYS A 244 0.08 -4.31 19.13
CA CYS A 244 1.40 -4.15 18.54
C CYS A 244 2.28 -3.19 19.35
N LEU A 245 1.76 -2.01 19.67
CA LEU A 245 2.46 -1.00 20.47
C LEU A 245 2.75 -1.51 21.88
N THR A 246 1.77 -2.12 22.53
CA THR A 246 1.91 -2.62 23.90
C THR A 246 2.92 -3.77 23.98
N GLN A 247 2.90 -4.71 23.01
CA GLN A 247 3.90 -5.78 22.91
C GLN A 247 5.33 -5.26 22.68
N ALA A 248 5.45 -4.08 22.09
CA ALA A 248 6.75 -3.40 21.90
C ALA A 248 7.15 -2.52 23.10
N GLY A 249 6.35 -2.48 24.18
CA GLY A 249 6.63 -1.71 25.39
C GLY A 249 6.28 -0.22 25.29
N TRP A 250 5.31 0.12 24.43
CA TRP A 250 4.75 1.48 24.35
C TRP A 250 3.40 1.54 25.07
N ASN A 251 3.14 2.62 25.80
CA ASN A 251 1.88 2.90 26.49
C ASN A 251 1.08 3.93 25.70
N ILE A 252 -0.15 3.62 25.34
CA ILE A 252 -1.02 4.48 24.54
C ILE A 252 -1.56 5.60 25.38
N GLU A 253 -1.38 6.84 24.93
CA GLU A 253 -1.84 8.05 25.62
C GLU A 253 -3.06 8.68 24.93
N LYS A 254 -3.10 8.61 23.60
CA LYS A 254 -4.15 9.26 22.84
C LYS A 254 -4.40 8.52 21.53
N GLU A 255 -5.66 8.47 21.15
CA GLU A 255 -6.14 7.90 19.89
C GLU A 255 -6.84 8.99 19.09
N TYR A 256 -6.72 8.94 17.77
CA TYR A 256 -7.37 9.85 16.85
C TYR A 256 -7.69 9.11 15.55
N LYS A 257 -8.93 9.29 15.09
CA LYS A 257 -9.38 8.79 13.80
C LYS A 257 -9.55 9.96 12.84
N THR A 258 -8.93 9.89 11.68
CA THR A 258 -9.08 10.93 10.66
C THR A 258 -10.49 10.95 10.09
N SER A 259 -10.97 12.12 9.62
CA SER A 259 -12.33 12.27 9.07
C SER A 259 -12.40 12.05 7.56
N ASP A 260 -11.29 12.26 6.85
CA ASP A 260 -11.29 12.42 5.40
C ASP A 260 -10.69 11.23 4.65
N TYR A 261 -10.00 10.34 5.37
CA TYR A 261 -9.38 9.12 4.83
C TYR A 261 -9.27 8.07 5.93
N ASN A 262 -8.94 6.82 5.56
CA ASN A 262 -8.73 5.77 6.53
C ASN A 262 -7.36 5.92 7.20
N GLY A 263 -7.31 6.71 8.26
CA GLY A 263 -6.12 6.91 9.09
C GLY A 263 -6.48 6.85 10.57
N TYR A 264 -5.95 5.88 11.27
CA TYR A 264 -6.06 5.75 12.72
C TYR A 264 -4.71 6.06 13.36
N ARG A 265 -4.65 7.13 14.12
CA ARG A 265 -3.43 7.71 14.69
C ARG A 265 -3.39 7.53 16.19
N VAL A 266 -2.25 7.12 16.70
CA VAL A 266 -2.01 6.88 18.12
C VAL A 266 -0.79 7.66 18.57
N ILE A 267 -0.87 8.34 19.73
CA ILE A 267 0.29 8.82 20.49
C ILE A 267 0.58 7.79 21.56
N ALA A 268 1.83 7.36 21.65
CA ALA A 268 2.28 6.50 22.73
C ALA A 268 3.61 6.98 23.33
N SER A 269 3.86 6.59 24.58
CA SER A 269 5.10 6.84 25.34
C SER A 269 5.70 5.53 25.78
N ILE A 270 6.95 5.60 26.25
CA ILE A 270 7.61 4.40 26.80
C ILE A 270 6.86 3.94 28.06
N ASN A 271 6.53 2.68 28.11
CA ASN A 271 6.08 2.03 29.34
C ASN A 271 7.27 1.87 30.28
N ALA A 272 7.25 2.57 31.42
CA ALA A 272 8.31 2.50 32.44
C ALA A 272 8.24 1.24 33.28
N SER A 273 7.11 0.52 33.27
CA SER A 273 6.92 -0.75 34.02
C SER A 273 7.44 -1.92 33.16
N GLU A 274 8.64 -2.40 33.44
CA GLU A 274 9.27 -3.51 32.67
C GLU A 274 8.64 -4.90 32.87
N ASN A 275 7.68 -5.07 33.79
CA ASN A 275 7.25 -6.39 34.31
C ASN A 275 5.73 -6.64 34.28
N GLU A 276 4.94 -5.94 33.51
CA GLU A 276 3.53 -6.31 33.40
C GLU A 276 3.36 -7.28 32.20
N ASP A 277 2.83 -8.48 32.48
CA ASP A 277 2.33 -9.38 31.43
C ASP A 277 1.34 -8.59 30.58
N THR A 278 1.71 -8.31 29.34
CA THR A 278 0.87 -7.55 28.42
C THR A 278 -0.34 -8.39 28.05
N VAL A 279 -1.51 -7.99 28.55
CA VAL A 279 -2.77 -8.65 28.21
C VAL A 279 -3.18 -8.20 26.81
N LEU A 280 -3.29 -9.15 25.89
CA LEU A 280 -3.76 -8.88 24.53
C LEU A 280 -5.25 -8.50 24.53
N ILE A 281 -5.58 -7.44 23.84
CA ILE A 281 -6.96 -7.10 23.50
C ILE A 281 -7.44 -8.13 22.49
N LYS A 282 -8.52 -8.84 22.81
CA LYS A 282 -9.14 -9.86 21.97
C LYS A 282 -10.62 -9.52 21.85
N ASP A 283 -10.98 -8.80 20.78
CA ASP A 283 -12.35 -8.35 20.55
C ASP A 283 -12.94 -9.02 19.31
N LYS A 284 -14.06 -9.71 19.47
CA LYS A 284 -14.79 -10.34 18.37
C LYS A 284 -15.27 -9.33 17.32
N ASN A 285 -15.35 -8.05 17.67
CA ASN A 285 -15.69 -7.01 16.73
C ASN A 285 -14.70 -6.92 15.56
N ASP A 286 -13.41 -7.20 15.79
CA ASP A 286 -12.40 -7.24 14.71
C ASP A 286 -12.77 -8.29 13.64
N TRP A 287 -13.32 -9.42 14.05
CA TRP A 287 -13.87 -10.43 13.14
C TRP A 287 -15.10 -9.94 12.37
N CYS A 288 -15.98 -9.18 13.02
CA CYS A 288 -17.14 -8.59 12.34
C CYS A 288 -16.71 -7.56 11.30
N CYS A 289 -15.73 -6.71 11.62
CA CYS A 289 -15.16 -5.73 10.69
C CYS A 289 -14.52 -6.41 9.49
N LEU A 290 -13.75 -7.50 9.69
CA LEU A 290 -13.20 -8.29 8.60
C LEU A 290 -14.28 -8.81 7.67
N ASN A 291 -15.34 -9.42 8.20
CA ASN A 291 -16.42 -9.95 7.37
C ASN A 291 -17.16 -8.84 6.62
N SER A 292 -17.36 -7.68 7.22
CA SER A 292 -17.96 -6.51 6.57
C SER A 292 -17.09 -6.03 5.40
N SER A 293 -15.78 -5.91 5.60
CA SER A 293 -14.85 -5.48 4.55
C SER A 293 -14.76 -6.49 3.41
N LEU A 294 -14.75 -7.79 3.71
CA LEU A 294 -14.80 -8.84 2.68
C LEU A 294 -16.11 -8.79 1.88
N SER A 295 -17.26 -8.61 2.56
CA SER A 295 -18.55 -8.47 1.88
C SER A 295 -18.57 -7.25 0.95
N SER A 296 -18.11 -6.10 1.45
CA SER A 296 -18.00 -4.86 0.65
C SER A 296 -17.11 -5.04 -0.58
N TRP A 297 -16.01 -5.78 -0.43
CA TRP A 297 -15.11 -6.09 -1.55
C TRP A 297 -15.76 -6.99 -2.60
N TYR A 298 -16.48 -8.04 -2.18
CA TYR A 298 -17.22 -8.89 -3.12
C TYR A 298 -18.33 -8.12 -3.85
N ASP A 299 -19.00 -7.18 -3.17
CA ASP A 299 -20.00 -6.32 -3.78
C ASP A 299 -19.38 -5.37 -4.82
N ALA A 300 -18.18 -4.85 -4.53
CA ALA A 300 -17.40 -4.04 -5.48
C ALA A 300 -17.03 -4.85 -6.74
N ILE A 301 -16.53 -6.07 -6.55
CA ILE A 301 -16.21 -6.99 -7.65
C ILE A 301 -17.46 -7.27 -8.50
N GLY A 302 -18.59 -7.58 -7.87
CA GLY A 302 -19.85 -7.84 -8.57
C GLY A 302 -20.34 -6.63 -9.37
N SER A 303 -20.16 -5.43 -8.83
CA SER A 303 -20.51 -4.18 -9.51
C SER A 303 -19.65 -3.94 -10.75
N VAL A 304 -18.33 -4.12 -10.63
CA VAL A 304 -17.40 -4.00 -11.76
C VAL A 304 -17.64 -5.11 -12.80
N GLU A 305 -17.90 -6.34 -12.37
CA GLU A 305 -18.24 -7.45 -13.27
C GLU A 305 -19.49 -7.12 -14.13
N ASN A 306 -20.54 -6.55 -13.52
CA ASN A 306 -21.74 -6.15 -14.26
C ASN A 306 -21.42 -5.07 -15.32
N ILE A 307 -20.53 -4.11 -14.99
CA ILE A 307 -20.11 -3.09 -15.95
C ILE A 307 -19.35 -3.75 -17.10
N VAL A 308 -18.35 -4.57 -16.85
CA VAL A 308 -17.53 -5.18 -17.90
C VAL A 308 -18.34 -6.12 -18.79
N GLN A 309 -19.36 -6.79 -18.26
CA GLN A 309 -20.28 -7.61 -19.06
C GLN A 309 -21.22 -6.78 -19.94
N SER A 310 -21.52 -5.56 -19.55
CA SER A 310 -22.40 -4.63 -20.30
C SER A 310 -21.68 -3.86 -21.41
N ILE A 311 -20.34 -3.94 -21.49
CA ILE A 311 -19.55 -3.21 -22.48
C ILE A 311 -19.96 -3.62 -23.89
N GLU A 312 -20.27 -2.63 -24.73
CA GLU A 312 -20.50 -2.85 -26.16
C GLU A 312 -19.27 -3.51 -26.78
N LYS A 313 -19.48 -4.65 -27.47
CA LYS A 313 -18.40 -5.42 -28.07
C LYS A 313 -17.79 -4.69 -29.27
N ARG A 314 -16.67 -4.02 -29.03
CA ARG A 314 -15.75 -3.56 -30.07
C ARG A 314 -14.61 -4.55 -30.23
N LYS A 315 -13.84 -4.40 -31.30
CA LYS A 315 -12.79 -5.38 -31.65
C LYS A 315 -11.60 -5.31 -30.71
N TYR A 316 -11.25 -4.11 -30.24
CA TYR A 316 -10.06 -3.85 -29.44
C TYR A 316 -10.36 -3.11 -28.14
N PHE A 317 -9.47 -3.27 -27.19
CA PHE A 317 -9.51 -2.59 -25.90
C PHE A 317 -8.17 -1.94 -25.58
N VAL A 318 -8.24 -0.69 -25.18
CA VAL A 318 -7.15 0.02 -24.53
C VAL A 318 -7.43 0.00 -23.03
N ILE A 319 -6.48 -0.45 -22.23
CA ILE A 319 -6.54 -0.39 -20.77
C ILE A 319 -5.65 0.75 -20.33
N TRP A 320 -6.21 1.76 -19.73
CA TRP A 320 -5.40 2.87 -19.19
C TRP A 320 -5.22 2.70 -17.68
N GLY A 321 -4.02 2.33 -17.30
CA GLY A 321 -3.54 1.94 -15.99
C GLY A 321 -2.87 0.56 -16.05
N GLY A 322 -1.55 0.51 -15.92
CA GLY A 322 -0.74 -0.71 -15.91
C GLY A 322 -0.27 -1.05 -14.49
N GLY A 323 -1.17 -1.09 -13.52
CA GLY A 323 -0.82 -1.31 -12.12
C GLY A 323 -1.61 -2.43 -11.44
N ALA A 324 -1.59 -2.44 -10.11
CA ALA A 324 -2.28 -3.42 -9.28
C ALA A 324 -3.78 -3.52 -9.60
N HIS A 325 -4.44 -2.39 -9.88
CA HIS A 325 -5.85 -2.38 -10.23
C HIS A 325 -6.15 -3.23 -11.48
N THR A 326 -5.28 -3.18 -12.50
CA THR A 326 -5.41 -4.03 -13.70
C THR A 326 -5.23 -5.51 -13.38
N GLU A 327 -4.35 -5.83 -12.46
CA GLU A 327 -4.19 -7.20 -11.97
C GLU A 327 -5.43 -7.67 -11.19
N TYR A 328 -5.99 -6.85 -10.31
CA TYR A 328 -7.25 -7.18 -9.63
C TYR A 328 -8.40 -7.37 -10.63
N LEU A 329 -8.52 -6.48 -11.63
CA LEU A 329 -9.51 -6.63 -12.69
C LEU A 329 -9.37 -7.96 -13.43
N TYR A 330 -8.12 -8.39 -13.71
CA TYR A 330 -7.83 -9.69 -14.32
C TYR A 330 -8.21 -10.86 -13.40
N GLN A 331 -7.89 -10.77 -12.11
CA GLN A 331 -8.10 -11.87 -11.15
C GLN A 331 -9.57 -12.03 -10.75
N THR A 332 -10.33 -10.93 -10.72
CA THR A 332 -11.65 -10.92 -10.08
C THR A 332 -12.81 -10.79 -11.07
N THR A 333 -12.55 -10.50 -12.35
CA THR A 333 -13.61 -10.33 -13.36
C THR A 333 -13.40 -11.21 -14.58
N SER A 334 -14.45 -11.37 -15.37
CA SER A 334 -14.39 -12.12 -16.63
C SER A 334 -13.72 -11.37 -17.78
N PHE A 335 -13.46 -10.06 -17.63
CA PHE A 335 -13.09 -9.16 -18.73
C PHE A 335 -11.95 -9.67 -19.61
N PHE A 336 -10.81 -10.02 -19.04
CA PHE A 336 -9.66 -10.49 -19.80
C PHE A 336 -9.80 -11.94 -20.28
N HIS A 337 -10.72 -12.71 -19.69
CA HIS A 337 -10.89 -14.13 -19.98
C HIS A 337 -11.81 -14.42 -21.16
N VAL A 338 -12.67 -13.46 -21.54
CA VAL A 338 -13.61 -13.58 -22.65
C VAL A 338 -13.08 -12.99 -23.97
N HIS A 339 -11.93 -12.31 -23.94
CA HIS A 339 -11.29 -11.68 -25.08
C HIS A 339 -9.94 -12.32 -25.41
N ASN A 340 -9.42 -12.07 -26.62
CA ASN A 340 -8.09 -12.53 -26.99
C ASN A 340 -7.01 -11.55 -26.48
N LYS A 341 -5.85 -12.07 -26.07
CA LYS A 341 -4.73 -11.24 -25.62
C LYS A 341 -4.31 -10.21 -26.66
N SER A 342 -4.37 -10.56 -27.97
CA SER A 342 -4.05 -9.66 -29.07
C SER A 342 -5.03 -8.48 -29.23
N ASP A 343 -6.15 -8.50 -28.52
CA ASP A 343 -7.16 -7.47 -28.59
C ASP A 343 -6.92 -6.33 -27.58
N PHE A 344 -5.88 -6.46 -26.75
CA PHE A 344 -5.54 -5.50 -25.69
C PHE A 344 -4.21 -4.80 -25.91
N ILE A 345 -4.16 -3.52 -25.56
CA ILE A 345 -2.95 -2.77 -25.25
C ILE A 345 -3.12 -2.05 -23.92
N ILE A 346 -2.00 -1.78 -23.24
CA ILE A 346 -2.00 -1.08 -21.96
C ILE A 346 -1.30 0.27 -22.12
N LEU A 347 -1.92 1.31 -21.56
CA LEU A 347 -1.34 2.64 -21.41
C LEU A 347 -1.07 2.92 -19.95
N ASP A 348 0.04 3.62 -19.66
CA ASP A 348 0.29 4.17 -18.34
C ASP A 348 1.09 5.48 -18.47
N SER A 349 0.72 6.48 -17.66
CA SER A 349 1.38 7.79 -17.66
C SER A 349 2.70 7.78 -16.87
N ASP A 350 2.92 6.75 -16.03
CA ASP A 350 4.16 6.59 -15.27
C ASP A 350 5.31 6.17 -16.20
N PRO A 351 6.36 7.02 -16.38
CA PRO A 351 7.48 6.71 -17.26
C PRO A 351 8.27 5.48 -16.83
N LEU A 352 8.21 5.07 -15.55
CA LEU A 352 8.86 3.86 -15.04
C LEU A 352 8.15 2.57 -15.48
N LYS A 353 6.91 2.67 -15.94
CA LYS A 353 6.12 1.54 -16.44
C LYS A 353 6.14 1.41 -17.96
N VAL A 354 6.35 2.51 -18.67
CA VAL A 354 6.41 2.52 -20.14
C VAL A 354 7.57 1.65 -20.62
N GLY A 355 7.27 0.78 -21.60
CA GLY A 355 8.24 -0.18 -22.15
C GLY A 355 8.36 -1.50 -21.37
N LYS A 356 7.76 -1.59 -20.16
CA LYS A 356 7.62 -2.84 -19.43
C LYS A 356 6.42 -3.66 -19.94
N THR A 357 6.19 -4.83 -19.38
CA THR A 357 5.06 -5.70 -19.73
C THR A 357 4.25 -6.07 -18.49
N TRP A 358 2.94 -6.17 -18.69
CA TRP A 358 2.02 -6.79 -17.75
C TRP A 358 1.46 -8.07 -18.39
N ARG A 359 1.68 -9.21 -17.78
CA ARG A 359 1.28 -10.53 -18.32
C ARG A 359 1.63 -10.70 -19.80
N GLY A 360 2.78 -10.13 -20.23
CA GLY A 360 3.26 -10.14 -21.61
C GLY A 360 2.49 -9.21 -22.56
N LEU A 361 1.69 -8.27 -22.07
CA LEU A 361 1.16 -7.13 -22.81
C LEU A 361 2.09 -5.94 -22.58
N SER A 362 2.55 -5.32 -23.67
CA SER A 362 3.41 -4.14 -23.59
C SER A 362 2.64 -2.92 -23.07
N VAL A 363 3.30 -2.14 -22.20
CA VAL A 363 2.79 -0.88 -21.67
C VAL A 363 3.34 0.27 -22.50
N TYR A 364 2.46 1.10 -23.00
CA TYR A 364 2.78 2.24 -23.86
C TYR A 364 2.48 3.58 -23.17
N ASN A 365 3.16 4.61 -23.61
CA ASN A 365 2.83 5.98 -23.21
C ASN A 365 1.46 6.38 -23.77
N PRO A 366 0.61 7.12 -23.03
CA PRO A 366 -0.70 7.58 -23.48
C PRO A 366 -0.71 8.37 -24.78
N SER A 367 0.40 8.98 -25.16
CA SER A 367 0.50 9.73 -26.43
C SER A 367 0.16 8.92 -27.68
N ILE A 368 0.23 7.58 -27.65
CA ILE A 368 -0.17 6.73 -28.77
C ILE A 368 -1.70 6.70 -28.99
N ALA A 369 -2.48 7.13 -28.02
CA ALA A 369 -3.95 7.10 -28.09
C ALA A 369 -4.51 7.93 -29.26
N LYS A 370 -3.77 8.96 -29.70
CA LYS A 370 -4.12 9.78 -30.89
C LYS A 370 -4.08 9.02 -32.23
N ASP A 371 -3.33 7.90 -32.27
CA ASP A 371 -3.15 7.07 -33.45
C ASP A 371 -4.09 5.84 -33.45
N ILE A 372 -4.96 5.70 -32.46
CA ILE A 372 -5.87 4.56 -32.29
C ILE A 372 -7.19 4.84 -33.06
N ASP A 373 -7.68 3.81 -33.74
CA ASP A 373 -9.00 3.85 -34.36
C ASP A 373 -10.11 3.59 -33.32
N TRP A 374 -10.66 4.67 -32.79
CA TRP A 374 -11.74 4.63 -31.81
C TRP A 374 -13.09 4.16 -32.33
N SER A 375 -13.26 3.99 -33.65
CA SER A 375 -14.50 3.40 -34.18
C SER A 375 -14.67 1.93 -33.87
N ILE A 376 -13.56 1.22 -33.61
CA ILE A 376 -13.50 -0.22 -33.32
C ILE A 376 -12.84 -0.53 -31.97
N THR A 377 -12.52 0.47 -31.17
CA THR A 377 -11.77 0.33 -29.92
C THR A 377 -12.52 0.97 -28.75
N ASN A 378 -12.52 0.31 -27.60
CA ASN A 378 -12.96 0.86 -26.32
C ASN A 378 -11.74 1.22 -25.46
N LEU A 379 -11.85 2.28 -24.68
CA LEU A 379 -10.93 2.63 -23.60
C LEU A 379 -11.54 2.27 -22.25
N LEU A 380 -10.94 1.34 -21.53
CA LEU A 380 -11.30 1.04 -20.15
C LEU A 380 -10.27 1.65 -19.19
N ILE A 381 -10.75 2.47 -18.27
CA ILE A 381 -9.90 3.10 -17.26
C ILE A 381 -9.74 2.14 -16.09
N SER A 382 -8.53 1.61 -15.92
CA SER A 382 -8.18 0.67 -14.86
C SER A 382 -7.44 1.38 -13.73
N SER A 383 -8.16 2.26 -13.05
CA SER A 383 -7.70 3.01 -11.89
C SER A 383 -8.89 3.43 -11.04
N TYR A 384 -8.82 3.28 -9.74
CA TYR A 384 -9.86 3.79 -8.84
C TYR A 384 -9.69 5.29 -8.61
N GLY A 385 -8.68 5.69 -7.84
CA GLY A 385 -8.47 7.11 -7.49
C GLY A 385 -8.16 8.03 -8.66
N GLY A 386 -7.52 7.50 -9.73
CA GLY A 386 -7.15 8.24 -10.93
C GLY A 386 -8.22 8.29 -12.01
N GLN A 387 -9.38 7.64 -11.86
CA GLN A 387 -10.36 7.44 -12.92
C GLN A 387 -10.78 8.76 -13.60
N GLU A 388 -11.11 9.77 -12.82
CA GLU A 388 -11.61 11.04 -13.36
C GLU A 388 -10.51 11.86 -14.07
N SER A 389 -9.29 11.87 -13.52
CA SER A 389 -8.15 12.54 -14.14
C SER A 389 -7.75 11.88 -15.45
N ILE A 390 -7.75 10.56 -15.51
CA ILE A 390 -7.47 9.78 -16.73
C ILE A 390 -8.57 10.02 -17.77
N ALA A 391 -9.85 10.04 -17.38
CA ALA A 391 -10.96 10.30 -18.29
C ALA A 391 -10.85 11.70 -18.91
N LYS A 392 -10.44 12.69 -18.12
CA LYS A 392 -10.18 14.05 -18.60
C LYS A 392 -9.03 14.07 -19.60
N GLU A 393 -7.87 13.50 -19.24
CA GLU A 393 -6.70 13.40 -20.11
C GLU A 393 -7.04 12.69 -21.43
N ALA A 394 -7.75 11.56 -21.36
CA ALA A 394 -8.21 10.84 -22.55
C ALA A 394 -9.06 11.72 -23.48
N SER A 395 -9.97 12.50 -22.93
CA SER A 395 -10.80 13.44 -23.70
C SER A 395 -9.97 14.56 -24.34
N GLU A 396 -8.96 15.09 -23.65
CA GLU A 396 -8.06 16.14 -24.13
C GLU A 396 -7.20 15.68 -25.31
N ILE A 397 -6.81 14.40 -25.35
CA ILE A 397 -6.07 13.81 -26.48
C ILE A 397 -6.97 13.29 -27.60
N GLY A 398 -8.29 13.49 -27.51
CA GLY A 398 -9.25 13.24 -28.58
C GLY A 398 -9.96 11.88 -28.52
N VAL A 399 -9.93 11.14 -27.42
CA VAL A 399 -10.72 9.91 -27.24
C VAL A 399 -12.21 10.28 -27.15
N PRO A 400 -13.09 9.73 -28.01
CA PRO A 400 -14.52 10.00 -27.93
C PRO A 400 -15.11 9.54 -26.58
N SER A 401 -15.94 10.35 -25.97
CA SER A 401 -16.56 10.03 -24.68
C SER A 401 -17.36 8.73 -24.70
N THR A 402 -17.95 8.38 -25.84
CA THR A 402 -18.68 7.12 -26.06
C THR A 402 -17.77 5.88 -26.05
N CYS A 403 -16.45 6.06 -26.14
CA CYS A 403 -15.47 4.98 -26.08
C CYS A 403 -14.87 4.82 -24.68
N ILE A 404 -15.05 5.81 -23.79
CA ILE A 404 -14.46 5.81 -22.45
C ILE A 404 -15.36 5.06 -21.48
N ILE A 405 -14.82 4.00 -20.89
CA ILE A 405 -15.50 3.16 -19.92
C ILE A 405 -14.91 3.44 -18.53
N LYS A 406 -15.74 3.91 -17.63
CA LYS A 406 -15.45 4.10 -16.21
C LYS A 406 -16.01 2.92 -15.42
N LEU A 407 -15.25 2.42 -14.47
CA LEU A 407 -15.65 1.27 -13.64
C LEU A 407 -16.39 1.68 -12.36
N TYR A 408 -16.33 2.98 -11.99
CA TYR A 408 -16.89 3.48 -10.74
C TYR A 408 -17.72 4.73 -10.99
N GLU A 409 -18.95 4.73 -10.48
CA GLU A 409 -19.81 5.92 -10.51
C GLU A 409 -19.38 6.95 -9.44
N THR A 410 -18.92 6.45 -8.31
CA THR A 410 -18.46 7.27 -7.18
C THR A 410 -17.13 6.74 -6.66
N ILE A 411 -16.20 7.65 -6.40
CA ILE A 411 -14.92 7.35 -5.75
C ILE A 411 -15.06 7.71 -4.27
N ARG A 412 -14.96 6.71 -3.40
CA ARG A 412 -14.91 6.92 -1.95
C ARG A 412 -13.47 7.05 -1.52
N ARG A 413 -13.17 8.02 -0.65
CA ARG A 413 -11.85 8.11 0.00
C ARG A 413 -11.85 7.17 1.20
N TYR A 414 -10.83 6.36 1.33
CA TYR A 414 -10.62 5.44 2.46
C TYR A 414 -9.15 5.33 2.80
#